data_8b4e82978490289980ab63fe39cfd67d
#
_entry.id   8b4e82978490289980ab63fe39cfd67d
#
_cell.length_a   1.000
_cell.length_b   1.000
_cell.length_c   1.000
_cell.angle_alpha   90.00
_cell.angle_beta   90.00
_cell.angle_gamma   90.00
#
_symmetry.space_group_name_H-M   'P 1'
#
loop_
_entity.id
_entity.type
_entity.pdbx_description
1 polymer ?
#
loop_
_entity_poly.entity_id
_entity_poly.type
_entity_poly.pdbx_seq_one_letter_code
_entity_poly.pdbx_strand_id
1 'polypeptide(L)'
;MNRIKELLGKRIKELREKRGYTQQQLAEKVGIDQRNLSKIECGITFPSKSLGELARCLQISLPELFDLEHLKLNDVEKKVIMKGMIDELKPEEVELAYKIITAIFN
;
A
#
# COMPACT_ATOMS: atom_id res chain seq x y z
N MET A 1 -4.70 -13.54 7.00
CA MET A 1 -4.03 -12.55 6.11
C MET A 1 -5.00 -11.74 5.27
N ASN A 2 -6.22 -12.24 5.13
CA ASN A 2 -7.25 -11.53 4.35
C ASN A 2 -7.59 -10.16 4.93
N ARG A 3 -7.46 -10.01 6.25
CA ARG A 3 -7.79 -8.74 6.91
C ARG A 3 -6.97 -7.56 6.36
N ILE A 4 -5.66 -7.73 6.15
CA ILE A 4 -4.82 -6.66 5.61
C ILE A 4 -5.24 -6.30 4.19
N LYS A 5 -5.53 -7.31 3.37
CA LYS A 5 -6.00 -7.06 2.00
C LYS A 5 -7.31 -6.30 1.99
N GLU A 6 -8.22 -6.69 2.87
CA GLU A 6 -9.53 -6.05 2.98
C GLU A 6 -9.42 -4.61 3.45
N LEU A 7 -8.63 -4.37 4.50
CA LEU A 7 -8.45 -3.04 5.07
C LEU A 7 -7.77 -2.10 4.09
N LEU A 8 -6.71 -2.57 3.44
CA LEU A 8 -6.01 -1.77 2.45
C LEU A 8 -6.91 -1.48 1.25
N GLY A 9 -7.66 -2.48 0.80
CA GLY A 9 -8.61 -2.31 -0.31
C GLY A 9 -9.65 -1.24 -0.01
N LYS A 10 -10.21 -1.26 1.18
CA LYS A 10 -11.16 -0.23 1.62
C LYS A 10 -10.51 1.15 1.69
N ARG A 11 -9.29 1.21 2.22
CA ARG A 11 -8.54 2.45 2.31
C ARG A 11 -8.31 3.05 0.93
N ILE A 12 -7.88 2.22 -0.02
CA ILE A 12 -7.66 2.67 -1.41
C ILE A 12 -8.95 3.18 -2.03
N LYS A 13 -10.05 2.45 -1.84
CA LYS A 13 -11.35 2.87 -2.35
C LYS A 13 -11.79 4.20 -1.79
N GLU A 14 -11.66 4.38 -0.47
CA GLU A 14 -12.02 5.65 0.19
C GLU A 14 -11.18 6.80 -0.35
N LEU A 15 -9.88 6.61 -0.48
CA LEU A 15 -8.99 7.65 -1.00
C LEU A 15 -9.29 7.96 -2.47
N ARG A 16 -9.59 6.93 -3.26
CA ARG A 16 -9.98 7.11 -4.65
C ARG A 16 -11.25 7.96 -4.77
N GLU A 17 -12.27 7.60 -4.01
CA GLU A 17 -13.55 8.32 -4.02
C GLU A 17 -13.38 9.76 -3.53
N LYS A 18 -12.55 9.94 -2.54
CA LYS A 18 -12.24 11.27 -2.00
C LYS A 18 -11.59 12.16 -3.05
N ARG A 19 -10.79 11.58 -3.94
CA ARG A 19 -10.18 12.31 -5.07
C ARG A 19 -11.11 12.47 -6.26
N GLY A 20 -12.30 11.88 -6.19
CA GLY A 20 -13.27 11.97 -7.29
C GLY A 20 -12.96 11.07 -8.48
N TYR A 21 -12.15 10.05 -8.31
CA TYR A 21 -11.81 9.13 -9.39
C TYR A 21 -12.76 7.94 -9.44
N THR A 22 -13.14 7.54 -10.66
CA THR A 22 -13.74 6.22 -10.88
C THR A 22 -12.63 5.17 -10.81
N GLN A 23 -13.00 3.90 -10.68
CA GLN A 23 -12.01 2.82 -10.74
C GLN A 23 -11.23 2.86 -12.06
N GLN A 24 -11.93 3.09 -13.17
CA GLN A 24 -11.28 3.16 -14.47
C GLN A 24 -10.25 4.28 -14.54
N GLN A 25 -10.61 5.45 -14.03
CA GLN A 25 -9.70 6.60 -14.03
C GLN A 25 -8.46 6.34 -13.19
N LEU A 26 -8.62 5.80 -11.99
CA LEU A 26 -7.46 5.50 -11.14
C LEU A 26 -6.61 4.38 -11.75
N ALA A 27 -7.23 3.33 -12.28
CA ALA A 27 -6.51 2.25 -12.93
C ALA A 27 -5.63 2.75 -14.07
N GLU A 28 -6.18 3.65 -14.90
CA GLU A 28 -5.42 4.26 -16.01
C GLU A 28 -4.23 5.07 -15.48
N LYS A 29 -4.43 5.84 -14.42
CA LYS A 29 -3.34 6.65 -13.84
C LYS A 29 -2.24 5.78 -13.25
N VAL A 30 -2.61 4.69 -12.61
CA VAL A 30 -1.66 3.76 -11.99
C VAL A 30 -0.98 2.89 -13.03
N GLY A 31 -1.63 2.66 -14.16
CA GLY A 31 -1.10 1.80 -15.21
C GLY A 31 -1.46 0.34 -15.03
N ILE A 32 -2.60 0.07 -14.41
CA ILE A 32 -3.09 -1.30 -14.20
C ILE A 32 -4.48 -1.45 -14.83
N ASP A 33 -4.89 -2.69 -15.04
CA ASP A 33 -6.22 -3.02 -15.52
C ASP A 33 -7.26 -2.67 -14.45
N GLN A 34 -8.39 -2.12 -14.86
CA GLN A 34 -9.50 -1.82 -13.94
C GLN A 34 -9.91 -3.08 -13.15
N ARG A 35 -9.88 -4.25 -13.78
CA ARG A 35 -10.22 -5.51 -13.14
C ARG A 35 -9.27 -5.79 -11.97
N ASN A 36 -7.98 -5.48 -12.14
CA ASN A 36 -7.00 -5.62 -11.07
C ASN A 36 -7.29 -4.66 -9.92
N LEU A 37 -7.60 -3.40 -10.24
CA LEU A 37 -7.94 -2.43 -9.21
C LEU A 37 -9.18 -2.87 -8.43
N SER A 38 -10.19 -3.40 -9.13
CA SER A 38 -11.39 -3.91 -8.48
C SER A 38 -11.05 -5.03 -7.49
N LYS A 39 -10.17 -5.96 -7.87
CA LYS A 39 -9.73 -7.03 -6.98
C LYS A 39 -8.98 -6.50 -5.77
N ILE A 40 -8.16 -5.46 -5.95
CA ILE A 40 -7.44 -4.81 -4.85
C ILE A 40 -8.45 -4.19 -3.89
N GLU A 41 -9.40 -3.42 -4.39
CA GLU A 41 -10.40 -2.75 -3.55
C GLU A 41 -11.32 -3.73 -2.83
N CYS A 42 -11.57 -4.89 -3.44
CA CYS A 42 -12.38 -5.94 -2.81
C CYS A 42 -11.61 -6.80 -1.81
N GLY A 43 -10.32 -6.56 -1.65
CA GLY A 43 -9.51 -7.32 -0.71
C GLY A 43 -9.10 -8.70 -1.19
N ILE A 44 -9.18 -8.95 -2.50
CA ILE A 44 -8.80 -10.23 -3.08
C ILE A 44 -7.30 -10.29 -3.33
N THR A 45 -6.72 -9.18 -3.79
CA THR A 45 -5.32 -9.10 -4.19
C THR A 45 -4.61 -8.01 -3.40
N PHE A 46 -3.42 -8.32 -2.87
CA PHE A 46 -2.54 -7.32 -2.28
C PHE A 46 -1.76 -6.65 -3.41
N PRO A 47 -1.74 -5.29 -3.47
CA PRO A 47 -1.11 -4.59 -4.61
C PRO A 47 0.41 -4.48 -4.46
N SER A 48 1.12 -5.59 -4.33
CA SER A 48 2.55 -5.59 -4.03
C SER A 48 3.42 -4.87 -5.06
N LYS A 49 2.98 -4.83 -6.32
CA LYS A 49 3.73 -4.19 -7.40
C LYS A 49 3.28 -2.77 -7.71
N SER A 50 2.15 -2.35 -7.14
CA SER A 50 1.51 -1.08 -7.48
C SER A 50 1.43 -0.10 -6.33
N LEU A 51 2.01 -0.44 -5.16
CA LEU A 51 1.89 0.39 -3.95
C LEU A 51 2.39 1.81 -4.16
N GLY A 52 3.57 1.97 -4.72
CA GLY A 52 4.15 3.29 -4.95
C GLY A 52 3.33 4.12 -5.92
N GLU A 53 2.89 3.52 -7.02
CA GLU A 53 2.08 4.23 -8.01
C GLU A 53 0.70 4.59 -7.48
N LEU A 54 0.09 3.69 -6.69
CA LEU A 54 -1.19 4.01 -6.05
C LEU A 54 -1.06 5.20 -5.11
N ALA A 55 -0.04 5.20 -4.26
CA ALA A 55 0.19 6.32 -3.35
C ALA A 55 0.43 7.62 -4.12
N ARG A 56 1.27 7.57 -5.17
CA ARG A 56 1.58 8.73 -5.98
C ARG A 56 0.32 9.28 -6.66
N CYS A 57 -0.48 8.42 -7.27
CA CYS A 57 -1.69 8.84 -7.97
C CYS A 57 -2.77 9.35 -7.01
N LEU A 58 -2.79 8.84 -5.79
CA LEU A 58 -3.68 9.32 -4.74
C LEU A 58 -3.12 10.54 -4.01
N GLN A 59 -1.90 10.96 -4.35
CA GLN A 59 -1.21 12.14 -3.78
C GLN A 59 -1.01 12.03 -2.27
N ILE A 60 -0.61 10.84 -1.82
CA ILE A 60 -0.29 10.57 -0.42
C ILE A 60 1.04 9.84 -0.34
N SER A 61 1.63 9.84 0.85
CA SER A 61 2.83 9.04 1.12
C SER A 61 2.43 7.57 1.37
N LEU A 62 3.41 6.67 1.28
CA LEU A 62 3.17 5.27 1.64
C LEU A 62 2.71 5.10 3.09
N PRO A 63 3.34 5.77 4.08
CA PRO A 63 2.82 5.71 5.44
C PRO A 63 1.36 6.14 5.55
N GLU A 64 0.95 7.17 4.82
CA GLU A 64 -0.45 7.61 4.81
C GLU A 64 -1.37 6.57 4.19
N LEU A 65 -0.91 5.88 3.14
CA LEU A 65 -1.67 4.81 2.52
C LEU A 65 -1.95 3.69 3.52
N PHE A 66 -0.97 3.39 4.37
CA PHE A 66 -1.07 2.35 5.38
C PHE A 66 -1.50 2.88 6.75
N ASP A 67 -2.08 4.08 6.80
CA ASP A 67 -2.58 4.62 8.06
C ASP A 67 -3.87 3.90 8.46
N LEU A 68 -3.67 2.71 9.02
CA LEU A 68 -4.73 1.84 9.50
C LEU A 68 -4.68 1.76 11.03
N GLU A 69 -4.09 2.77 11.65
CA GLU A 69 -3.79 2.77 13.08
C GLU A 69 -5.02 2.58 13.96
N HIS A 70 -6.13 3.20 13.58
CA HIS A 70 -7.39 3.06 14.30
C HIS A 70 -7.92 1.62 14.29
N LEU A 71 -7.37 0.76 13.46
CA LEU A 71 -7.79 -0.64 13.34
C LEU A 71 -6.97 -1.58 14.23
N LYS A 72 -6.00 -1.04 14.98
CA LYS A 72 -5.17 -1.78 15.92
C LYS A 72 -4.52 -3.01 15.28
N LEU A 73 -3.65 -2.77 14.33
CA LEU A 73 -2.92 -3.82 13.63
C LEU A 73 -2.06 -4.63 14.59
N ASN A 74 -2.06 -5.94 14.42
CA ASN A 74 -1.19 -6.83 15.19
C ASN A 74 0.20 -6.89 14.54
N ASP A 75 1.14 -7.60 15.20
CA ASP A 75 2.52 -7.67 14.75
C ASP A 75 2.67 -8.32 13.37
N VAL A 76 1.88 -9.36 13.11
CA VAL A 76 1.91 -10.06 11.82
C VAL A 76 1.49 -9.10 10.69
N GLU A 77 0.42 -8.34 10.94
CA GLU A 77 -0.09 -7.38 9.98
C GLU A 77 0.92 -6.26 9.71
N LYS A 78 1.57 -5.77 10.76
CA LYS A 78 2.62 -4.75 10.62
C LYS A 78 3.79 -5.26 9.80
N LYS A 79 4.17 -6.52 9.97
CA LYS A 79 5.26 -7.13 9.17
C LYS A 79 4.89 -7.19 7.69
N VAL A 80 3.65 -7.54 7.38
CA VAL A 80 3.17 -7.56 5.99
C VAL A 80 3.31 -6.18 5.36
N ILE A 81 2.88 -5.15 6.09
CA ILE A 81 2.96 -3.77 5.62
C ILE A 81 4.42 -3.35 5.41
N MET A 82 5.28 -3.65 6.38
CA MET A 82 6.70 -3.31 6.29
C MET A 82 7.37 -3.97 5.08
N LYS A 83 7.04 -5.22 4.79
CA LYS A 83 7.57 -5.90 3.62
C LYS A 83 7.16 -5.21 2.32
N GLY A 84 5.91 -4.77 2.24
CA GLY A 84 5.44 -4.00 1.10
C GLY A 84 6.18 -2.68 0.94
N MET A 85 6.42 -1.98 2.05
CA MET A 85 7.17 -0.73 2.02
C MET A 85 8.61 -0.94 1.56
N ILE A 86 9.25 -2.01 2.02
CA ILE A 86 10.63 -2.33 1.62
C ILE A 86 10.73 -2.51 0.11
N ASP A 87 9.74 -3.17 -0.48
CA ASP A 87 9.74 -3.41 -1.93
C ASP A 87 9.67 -2.13 -2.75
N GLU A 88 9.18 -1.06 -2.16
CA GLU A 88 9.04 0.24 -2.83
C GLU A 88 10.22 1.19 -2.59
N LEU A 89 11.22 0.79 -1.81
CA LEU A 89 12.37 1.64 -1.53
C LEU A 89 13.22 1.87 -2.76
N LYS A 90 13.69 3.11 -2.91
CA LYS A 90 14.67 3.47 -3.93
C LYS A 90 16.05 2.92 -3.51
N PRO A 91 16.97 2.69 -4.47
CA PRO A 91 18.29 2.14 -4.13
C PRO A 91 19.00 2.88 -3.00
N GLU A 92 18.95 4.21 -2.98
CA GLU A 92 19.59 5.01 -1.92
C GLU A 92 18.91 4.85 -0.57
N GLU A 93 17.62 4.49 -0.58
CA GLU A 93 16.86 4.26 0.65
C GLU A 93 17.07 2.87 1.22
N VAL A 94 17.41 1.91 0.35
CA VAL A 94 17.66 0.52 0.77
C VAL A 94 18.83 0.46 1.75
N GLU A 95 19.91 1.22 1.49
CA GLU A 95 21.08 1.22 2.37
C GLU A 95 20.71 1.74 3.75
N LEU A 96 19.96 2.82 3.82
CA LEU A 96 19.51 3.38 5.10
C LEU A 96 18.63 2.39 5.86
N ALA A 97 17.65 1.80 5.18
CA ALA A 97 16.75 0.83 5.78
C ALA A 97 17.52 -0.39 6.30
N TYR A 98 18.49 -0.86 5.54
CA TYR A 98 19.34 -1.99 5.94
C TYR A 98 20.07 -1.67 7.26
N LYS A 99 20.67 -0.50 7.37
CA LYS A 99 21.37 -0.07 8.58
C LYS A 99 20.44 0.01 9.78
N ILE A 100 19.25 0.57 9.59
CA ILE A 100 18.27 0.70 10.67
C ILE A 100 17.80 -0.67 11.14
N ILE A 101 17.45 -1.55 10.22
CA ILE A 101 16.94 -2.86 10.56
C ILE A 101 18.02 -3.70 11.24
N THR A 102 19.25 -3.70 10.71
CA THR A 102 20.33 -4.46 11.33
C THR A 102 20.68 -3.97 12.73
N ALA A 103 20.50 -2.67 12.98
CA ALA A 103 20.74 -2.12 14.31
C ALA A 103 19.81 -2.70 15.37
N ILE A 104 18.61 -3.15 14.97
CA ILE A 104 17.65 -3.77 15.89
C ILE A 104 18.19 -5.08 16.45
N PHE A 105 19.05 -5.78 15.67
CA PHE A 105 19.55 -7.10 16.02
C PHE A 105 20.93 -7.07 16.69
N ASN A 106 21.48 -5.92 16.92
CA ASN A 106 22.77 -5.79 17.59
C ASN A 106 22.65 -5.92 19.12
#